data_29fa90b146c8eaf49a45b85f960a3b8a
#
_entry.id   29fa90b146c8eaf49a45b85f960a3b8a
#
_cell.length_a   1.000
_cell.length_b   1.000
_cell.length_c   1.000
_cell.angle_alpha   90.00
_cell.angle_beta   90.00
_cell.angle_gamma   90.00
#
_symmetry.space_group_name_H-M   'P 1'
#
loop_
_entity.id
_entity.type
_entity.pdbx_description
1 polymer ?
#
loop_
_entity_poly.entity_id
_entity_poly.type
_entity_poly.pdbx_seq_one_letter_code
_entity_poly.pdbx_strand_id
1 'polypeptide(L)'
;DRILERLEKYNKGHKDKLRVRVFKGPADEDAWNNGEIDVLLVHPASCAYGLNLQAGGRHVIWYGLNWSFELNDQGNCRLWRQGSPYDKVFVHYLIVQGCQDEDVMQTIRDRADTHEAVMSALKARIKRVKEEIA
;
A
#
# COMPACT_ATOMS: atom_id res chain seq x y z
N ASP A 1 11.35 5.12 -17.01
CA ASP A 1 10.15 4.91 -16.20
C ASP A 1 9.20 6.11 -16.37
N ARG A 2 8.01 5.85 -16.95
CA ARG A 2 7.05 6.89 -17.34
C ARG A 2 6.57 7.76 -16.16
N ILE A 3 6.47 7.19 -14.97
CA ILE A 3 6.03 7.92 -13.78
C ILE A 3 7.10 8.92 -13.38
N LEU A 4 8.36 8.48 -13.33
CA LEU A 4 9.49 9.32 -12.98
C LEU A 4 9.64 10.49 -13.96
N GLU A 5 9.58 10.22 -15.25
CA GLU A 5 9.63 11.25 -16.30
C GLU A 5 8.51 12.31 -16.15
N ARG A 6 7.29 11.84 -15.81
CA ARG A 6 6.16 12.74 -15.57
C ARG A 6 6.35 13.62 -14.35
N LEU A 7 6.85 13.07 -13.26
CA LEU A 7 7.14 13.81 -12.02
C LEU A 7 8.31 14.79 -12.21
N GLU A 8 9.33 14.41 -12.98
CA GLU A 8 10.42 15.32 -13.35
C GLU A 8 9.93 16.49 -14.22
N LYS A 9 9.03 16.21 -15.17
CA LYS A 9 8.38 17.24 -15.98
C LYS A 9 7.54 18.19 -15.13
N TYR A 10 6.80 17.66 -14.16
CA TYR A 10 6.06 18.46 -13.19
C TYR A 10 7.01 19.40 -12.44
N ASN A 11 8.09 18.88 -11.91
CA ASN A 11 9.08 19.65 -11.16
C ASN A 11 9.74 20.77 -11.98
N LYS A 12 9.90 20.60 -13.31
CA LYS A 12 10.42 21.66 -14.19
C LYS A 12 9.46 22.82 -14.37
N GLY A 13 8.15 22.55 -14.26
CA GLY A 13 7.10 23.55 -14.50
C GLY A 13 6.54 24.23 -13.23
N HIS A 14 6.92 23.79 -12.03
CA HIS A 14 6.36 24.27 -10.78
C HIS A 14 7.44 24.81 -9.83
N LYS A 15 7.06 25.81 -9.00
CA LYS A 15 7.95 26.39 -7.98
C LYS A 15 8.18 25.43 -6.82
N ASP A 16 7.13 24.74 -6.40
CA ASP A 16 7.17 23.74 -5.34
C ASP A 16 7.56 22.39 -5.95
N LYS A 17 8.83 22.04 -5.80
CA LYS A 17 9.38 20.80 -6.35
C LYS A 17 9.18 19.65 -5.41
N LEU A 18 8.66 18.54 -5.94
CA LEU A 18 8.55 17.28 -5.21
C LEU A 18 9.91 16.57 -5.16
N ARG A 19 10.26 16.09 -3.98
CA ARG A 19 11.42 15.22 -3.78
C ARG A 19 11.01 13.79 -4.08
N VAL A 20 11.32 13.33 -5.28
CA VAL A 20 10.92 12.01 -5.78
C VAL A 20 12.11 11.05 -5.70
N ARG A 21 11.87 9.84 -5.20
CA ARG A 21 12.90 8.79 -5.17
C ARG A 21 12.31 7.43 -5.53
N VAL A 22 13.10 6.61 -6.22
CA VAL A 22 12.79 5.19 -6.44
C VAL A 22 13.42 4.39 -5.33
N PHE A 23 12.64 3.53 -4.69
CA PHE A 23 13.11 2.67 -3.61
C PHE A 23 14.17 1.68 -4.11
N LYS A 24 15.31 1.68 -3.48
CA LYS A 24 16.45 0.77 -3.78
C LYS A 24 16.94 0.01 -2.56
N GLY A 25 16.64 0.48 -1.35
CA GLY A 25 17.12 -0.18 -0.15
C GLY A 25 16.85 0.59 1.14
N PRO A 26 17.47 0.16 2.27
CA PRO A 26 17.20 0.69 3.60
C PRO A 26 17.42 2.19 3.76
N ALA A 27 18.37 2.78 3.03
CA ALA A 27 18.63 4.22 3.09
C ALA A 27 17.43 5.04 2.58
N ASP A 28 16.67 4.50 1.62
CA ASP A 28 15.45 5.14 1.11
C ASP A 28 14.28 5.00 2.09
N GLU A 29 14.20 3.88 2.82
CA GLU A 29 13.25 3.69 3.91
C GLU A 29 13.47 4.72 5.03
N ASP A 30 14.71 4.90 5.45
CA ASP A 30 15.07 5.88 6.48
C ASP A 30 14.78 7.29 6.02
N ALA A 31 15.15 7.66 4.81
CA ALA A 31 14.89 8.98 4.23
C ALA A 31 13.39 9.28 4.09
N TRP A 32 12.58 8.27 3.73
CA TRP A 32 11.13 8.38 3.70
C TRP A 32 10.55 8.64 5.09
N ASN A 33 10.93 7.84 6.07
CA ASN A 33 10.44 7.94 7.45
C ASN A 33 10.90 9.24 8.14
N ASN A 34 12.02 9.82 7.72
CA ASN A 34 12.53 11.10 8.21
C ASN A 34 11.88 12.32 7.50
N GLY A 35 10.97 12.11 6.56
CA GLY A 35 10.31 13.19 5.83
C GLY A 35 11.17 13.87 4.76
N GLU A 36 12.21 13.23 4.29
CA GLU A 36 13.11 13.74 3.26
C GLU A 36 12.60 13.50 1.83
N ILE A 37 11.57 12.69 1.67
CA ILE A 37 11.00 12.27 0.39
C ILE A 37 9.51 12.61 0.38
N ASP A 38 9.04 13.24 -0.69
CA ASP A 38 7.62 13.57 -0.88
C ASP A 38 6.88 12.47 -1.65
N VAL A 39 7.57 11.81 -2.58
CA VAL A 39 7.03 10.69 -3.37
C VAL A 39 8.06 9.57 -3.44
N LEU A 40 7.73 8.44 -2.86
CA LEU A 40 8.53 7.21 -2.93
C LEU A 40 7.90 6.23 -3.92
N LEU A 41 8.61 5.91 -4.99
CA LEU A 41 8.19 4.91 -5.96
C LEU A 41 8.69 3.53 -5.53
N VAL A 42 7.77 2.62 -5.25
CA VAL A 42 8.08 1.27 -4.76
C VAL A 42 7.50 0.22 -5.71
N HIS A 43 8.29 -0.77 -6.06
CA HIS A 43 7.77 -1.92 -6.78
C HIS A 43 7.01 -2.85 -5.81
N PRO A 44 5.82 -3.36 -6.15
CA PRO A 44 5.01 -4.18 -5.24
C PRO A 44 5.76 -5.38 -4.64
N ALA A 45 6.60 -6.05 -5.41
CA ALA A 45 7.41 -7.16 -4.92
C ALA A 45 8.40 -6.77 -3.81
N SER A 46 8.85 -5.51 -3.77
CA SER A 46 9.73 -5.02 -2.71
C SER A 46 9.01 -4.95 -1.35
N CYS A 47 7.69 -4.84 -1.34
CA CYS A 47 6.89 -4.84 -0.12
C CYS A 47 6.91 -6.19 0.61
N ALA A 48 7.19 -7.30 -0.09
CA ALA A 48 7.32 -8.63 0.50
C ALA A 48 8.49 -8.73 1.51
N TYR A 49 9.50 -7.87 1.38
CA TYR A 49 10.71 -7.88 2.23
C TYR A 49 10.58 -7.13 3.56
N GLY A 50 9.38 -6.82 4.00
CA GLY A 50 9.15 -6.33 5.36
C GLY A 50 9.45 -4.85 5.59
N LEU A 51 9.27 -4.00 4.60
CA LEU A 51 9.48 -2.55 4.70
C LEU A 51 8.62 -1.91 5.80
N ASN A 52 9.16 -0.93 6.48
CA ASN A 52 8.48 -0.11 7.49
C ASN A 52 8.36 1.32 6.96
N LEU A 53 7.22 1.65 6.35
CA LEU A 53 6.99 2.95 5.71
C LEU A 53 5.95 3.81 6.44
N GLN A 54 5.44 3.34 7.60
CA GLN A 54 4.33 3.95 8.31
C GLN A 54 4.60 5.34 8.89
N ALA A 55 5.85 5.69 9.16
CA ALA A 55 6.20 6.99 9.73
C ALA A 55 6.27 8.10 8.68
N GLY A 56 6.57 7.78 7.43
CA GLY A 56 6.81 8.75 6.36
C GLY A 56 5.57 9.28 5.65
N GLY A 57 4.44 8.58 5.74
CA GLY A 57 3.24 9.01 5.03
C GLY A 57 2.00 8.17 5.28
N ARG A 58 0.88 8.63 4.74
CA ARG A 58 -0.44 8.01 4.88
C ARG A 58 -1.20 7.82 3.57
N HIS A 59 -0.57 8.07 2.44
CA HIS A 59 -1.16 7.88 1.12
C HIS A 59 -0.42 6.80 0.34
N VAL A 60 -1.16 5.82 -0.16
CA VAL A 60 -0.70 4.80 -1.11
C VAL A 60 -1.41 5.04 -2.42
N ILE A 61 -0.67 5.06 -3.53
CA ILE A 61 -1.24 5.19 -4.87
C ILE A 61 -0.81 3.96 -5.69
N TRP A 62 -1.78 3.15 -6.06
CA TRP A 62 -1.60 2.05 -7.00
C TRP A 62 -1.72 2.56 -8.43
N TYR A 63 -0.58 2.75 -9.08
CA TYR A 63 -0.52 3.22 -10.47
C TYR A 63 -0.84 2.13 -11.48
N GLY A 64 -0.46 0.90 -11.18
CA GLY A 64 -0.81 -0.28 -11.94
C GLY A 64 -1.35 -1.35 -11.00
N LEU A 65 -2.44 -2.00 -11.42
CA LEU A 65 -3.06 -3.07 -10.65
C LEU A 65 -2.46 -4.41 -11.06
N ASN A 66 -2.36 -5.33 -10.12
CA ASN A 66 -2.07 -6.72 -10.37
C ASN A 66 -3.16 -7.62 -9.79
N TRP A 67 -3.23 -8.87 -10.26
CA TRP A 67 -4.25 -9.83 -9.84
C TRP A 67 -4.02 -10.42 -8.44
N SER A 68 -2.92 -10.07 -7.77
CA SER A 68 -2.59 -10.60 -6.46
C SER A 68 -3.15 -9.74 -5.35
N PHE A 69 -4.17 -10.25 -4.68
CA PHE A 69 -4.70 -9.65 -3.46
C PHE A 69 -3.62 -9.58 -2.37
N GLU A 70 -2.79 -10.60 -2.24
CA GLU A 70 -1.74 -10.69 -1.23
C GLU A 70 -0.70 -9.57 -1.38
N LEU A 71 -0.25 -9.29 -2.61
CA LEU A 71 0.67 -8.18 -2.86
C LEU A 71 0.02 -6.81 -2.60
N ASN A 72 -1.26 -6.67 -2.93
CA ASN A 72 -2.03 -5.46 -2.66
C ASN A 72 -2.15 -5.23 -1.15
N ASP A 73 -2.58 -6.25 -0.41
CA ASP A 73 -2.74 -6.18 1.04
C ASP A 73 -1.39 -5.94 1.74
N GLN A 74 -0.34 -6.65 1.37
CA GLN A 74 1.01 -6.43 1.90
C GLN A 74 1.50 -5.01 1.65
N GLY A 75 1.31 -4.48 0.45
CA GLY A 75 1.68 -3.11 0.10
C GLY A 75 0.95 -2.07 0.96
N ASN A 76 -0.33 -2.22 1.14
CA ASN A 76 -1.15 -1.33 1.97
C ASN A 76 -0.75 -1.40 3.45
N CYS A 77 -0.44 -2.59 3.96
CA CYS A 77 0.00 -2.82 5.34
C CYS A 77 1.37 -2.22 5.66
N ARG A 78 2.15 -1.77 4.68
CA ARG A 78 3.44 -1.08 4.97
C ARG A 78 3.24 0.31 5.55
N LEU A 79 2.11 0.96 5.24
CA LEU A 79 1.71 2.22 5.85
C LEU A 79 0.71 2.03 6.97
N TRP A 80 -0.26 1.14 6.80
CA TRP A 80 -1.25 0.78 7.82
C TRP A 80 -0.68 -0.28 8.77
N ARG A 81 0.07 0.17 9.76
CA ARG A 81 0.75 -0.70 10.72
C ARG A 81 0.75 -0.10 12.12
N GLN A 82 0.87 -0.97 13.11
CA GLN A 82 1.06 -0.54 14.49
C GLN A 82 2.29 0.38 14.61
N GLY A 83 2.13 1.50 15.31
CA GLY A 83 3.17 2.52 15.41
C GLY A 83 3.10 3.60 14.32
N SER A 84 2.11 3.57 13.44
CA SER A 84 1.84 4.69 12.53
C SER A 84 1.42 5.93 13.33
N PRO A 85 1.98 7.12 13.03
CA PRO A 85 1.54 8.39 13.64
C PRO A 85 0.21 8.88 13.10
N TYR A 86 -0.37 8.19 12.12
CA TYR A 86 -1.60 8.57 11.42
C TYR A 86 -2.77 7.67 11.83
N ASP A 87 -3.92 8.27 12.12
CA ASP A 87 -5.16 7.56 12.46
C ASP A 87 -5.78 6.84 11.25
N LYS A 88 -5.47 7.30 10.05
CA LYS A 88 -6.01 6.77 8.79
C LYS A 88 -4.95 6.73 7.70
N VAL A 89 -4.99 5.69 6.89
CA VAL A 89 -4.23 5.57 5.64
C VAL A 89 -5.20 5.59 4.47
N PHE A 90 -4.89 6.38 3.46
CA PHE A 90 -5.70 6.50 2.24
C PHE A 90 -5.06 5.68 1.13
N VAL A 91 -5.82 4.78 0.55
CA VAL A 91 -5.39 3.96 -0.58
C VAL A 91 -6.12 4.39 -1.83
N HIS A 92 -5.37 4.82 -2.83
CA HIS A 92 -5.89 5.31 -4.10
C HIS A 92 -5.56 4.30 -5.21
N TYR A 93 -6.56 3.92 -5.98
CA TYR A 93 -6.39 3.05 -7.14
C TYR A 93 -6.66 3.84 -8.42
N LEU A 94 -5.67 3.92 -9.31
CA LEU A 94 -5.84 4.51 -10.63
C LEU A 94 -6.36 3.44 -11.58
N ILE A 95 -7.61 3.58 -12.00
CA ILE A 95 -8.34 2.60 -12.80
C ILE A 95 -8.68 3.22 -14.15
N VAL A 96 -8.38 2.51 -15.23
CA VAL A 96 -8.84 2.87 -16.57
C VAL A 96 -10.20 2.24 -16.82
N GLN A 97 -11.21 3.08 -17.07
CA GLN A 97 -12.57 2.60 -17.36
C GLN A 97 -12.64 1.85 -18.69
N GLY A 98 -13.45 0.78 -18.71
CA GLY A 98 -13.64 -0.06 -19.90
C GLY A 98 -12.46 -0.96 -20.23
N CYS A 99 -11.52 -1.11 -19.30
CA CYS A 99 -10.34 -1.96 -19.44
C CYS A 99 -10.30 -3.05 -18.36
N GLN A 100 -9.32 -3.92 -18.45
CA GLN A 100 -9.06 -5.02 -17.52
C GLN A 100 -8.91 -4.58 -16.06
N ASP A 101 -8.58 -3.33 -15.79
CA ASP A 101 -8.43 -2.79 -14.43
C ASP A 101 -9.70 -2.93 -13.59
N GLU A 102 -10.88 -2.83 -14.20
CA GLU A 102 -12.16 -3.01 -13.50
C GLU A 102 -12.32 -4.45 -12.99
N ASP A 103 -11.96 -5.44 -13.83
CA ASP A 103 -12.00 -6.86 -13.47
C ASP A 103 -10.99 -7.18 -12.38
N VAL A 104 -9.80 -6.59 -12.45
CA VAL A 104 -8.76 -6.74 -11.41
C VAL A 104 -9.25 -6.17 -10.08
N MET A 105 -9.84 -4.98 -10.08
CA MET A 105 -10.39 -4.38 -8.88
C MET A 105 -11.53 -5.19 -8.27
N GLN A 106 -12.42 -5.74 -9.10
CA GLN A 106 -13.49 -6.61 -8.60
C GLN A 106 -12.92 -7.86 -7.96
N THR A 107 -11.93 -8.49 -8.58
CA THR A 107 -11.24 -9.67 -8.02
C THR A 107 -10.56 -9.36 -6.67
N ILE A 108 -9.89 -8.22 -6.55
CA ILE A 108 -9.25 -7.79 -5.30
C ILE A 108 -10.30 -7.59 -4.20
N ARG A 109 -11.43 -6.96 -4.51
CA ARG A 109 -12.53 -6.74 -3.56
C ARG A 109 -13.15 -8.05 -3.09
N ASP A 110 -13.46 -8.95 -4.02
CA ASP A 110 -14.06 -10.26 -3.71
C ASP A 110 -13.14 -11.10 -2.80
N ARG A 111 -11.85 -11.07 -3.04
CA ARG A 111 -10.86 -11.76 -2.19
C ARG A 111 -10.69 -11.10 -0.82
N ALA A 112 -10.77 -9.78 -0.75
CA ALA A 112 -10.75 -9.05 0.52
C ALA A 112 -11.96 -9.43 1.38
N ASP A 113 -13.15 -9.45 0.80
CA ASP A 113 -14.38 -9.84 1.48
C ASP A 113 -14.34 -11.28 1.98
N THR A 114 -13.84 -12.20 1.14
CA THR A 114 -13.65 -13.61 1.49
C THR A 114 -12.65 -13.77 2.64
N HIS A 115 -11.53 -13.06 2.59
CA HIS A 115 -10.52 -13.08 3.65
C HIS A 115 -11.08 -12.58 4.97
N GLU A 116 -11.82 -11.48 4.96
CA GLU A 116 -12.47 -10.92 6.15
C GLU A 116 -13.50 -11.90 6.73
N ALA A 117 -14.32 -12.53 5.89
CA ALA A 117 -15.30 -13.53 6.31
C ALA A 117 -14.63 -14.74 6.99
N VAL A 118 -13.54 -15.26 6.41
CA VAL A 118 -12.76 -16.37 6.97
C VAL A 118 -12.14 -15.98 8.30
N MET A 119 -11.53 -14.80 8.40
CA MET A 119 -10.94 -14.32 9.65
C MET A 119 -11.97 -14.11 10.76
N SER A 120 -13.16 -13.61 10.43
CA SER A 120 -14.26 -13.44 11.38
C SER A 120 -14.76 -14.78 11.90
N ALA A 121 -14.94 -15.76 11.01
CA ALA A 121 -15.35 -17.12 11.39
C ALA A 121 -14.31 -17.80 12.30
N LEU A 122 -13.02 -17.64 12.00
CA LEU A 122 -11.93 -18.17 12.80
C LEU A 122 -11.88 -17.55 14.21
N LYS A 123 -12.02 -16.23 14.31
CA LYS A 123 -12.08 -15.53 15.60
C LYS A 123 -13.28 -16.01 16.44
N ALA A 124 -14.44 -16.18 15.83
CA ALA A 124 -15.63 -16.70 16.51
C ALA A 124 -15.42 -18.12 17.04
N ARG A 125 -14.76 -18.99 16.25
CA ARG A 125 -14.42 -20.35 16.68
C ARG A 125 -13.42 -20.37 17.82
N ILE A 126 -12.37 -19.57 17.76
CA ILE A 126 -11.38 -19.44 18.85
C ILE A 126 -12.06 -18.97 20.14
N LYS A 127 -12.99 -18.02 20.07
CA LYS A 127 -13.74 -17.53 21.23
C LYS A 127 -14.56 -18.66 21.88
N ARG A 128 -15.29 -19.44 21.08
CA ARG A 128 -16.07 -20.59 21.59
C ARG A 128 -15.19 -21.61 22.29
N VAL A 129 -14.08 -22.01 21.66
CA VAL A 129 -13.15 -22.99 22.25
C VAL A 129 -12.57 -22.49 23.57
N LYS A 130 -12.23 -21.20 23.68
CA LYS A 130 -11.76 -20.62 24.93
C LYS A 130 -12.83 -20.64 26.03
N GLU A 131 -14.09 -20.41 25.68
CA GLU A 131 -15.23 -20.47 26.63
C GLU A 131 -15.50 -21.90 27.08
N GLU A 132 -15.32 -22.92 26.23
CA GLU A 132 -15.47 -24.33 26.56
C GLU A 132 -14.35 -24.87 27.47
N ILE A 133 -13.14 -24.33 27.36
CA ILE A 133 -11.97 -24.72 28.15
C ILE A 133 -11.96 -24.02 29.53
N ALA A 134 -12.55 -22.86 29.61
CA ALA A 134 -12.70 -22.14 30.88
C ALA A 134 -13.82 -22.79 31.78
#